data_fc6d98c71ef58f159f2d108650bf21a3
#
_entry.id   fc6d98c71ef58f159f2d108650bf21a3
#
_cell.length_a   1.000
_cell.length_b   1.000
_cell.length_c   1.000
_cell.angle_alpha   90.00
_cell.angle_beta   90.00
_cell.angle_gamma   90.00
#
_symmetry.space_group_name_H-M   'P 1'
#
loop_
_entity.id
_entity.type
_entity.pdbx_description
1 polymer ?
#
loop_
_entity_poly.entity_id
_entity_poly.type
_entity_poly.pdbx_seq_one_letter_code
_entity_poly.pdbx_strand_id
1 'polypeptide(L)'
;PELTELSCSSNKLTSLDLSANTKLQKIVAQTNALTTLDTRNLPELTHLYLWGNHDLKSIDVSKNTKLEILSASHGKLTSLNVKNNRMLVELHVYDNQLTALDVSSNYLLKRLGCYENQLTALDLSSNVSLEYLGVNDNPITELNLHPLSNLQDLSCSKMKLTKLDVDRCPKLRRLYCNDNQIETLDLRSNKKLQVLQCQNNRLSWLDLSSNTELD
;
A
#
# COMPACT_ATOMS: atom_id res chain seq x y z
N PRO A 1 -22.01 12.43 -21.80
CA PRO A 1 -21.86 11.03 -22.21
C PRO A 1 -22.22 10.11 -21.07
N GLU A 2 -22.76 8.91 -21.39
CA GLU A 2 -23.27 7.95 -20.40
C GLU A 2 -22.18 6.94 -19.94
N LEU A 3 -20.94 7.12 -20.34
CA LEU A 3 -19.85 6.20 -20.02
C LEU A 3 -19.59 6.14 -18.53
N THR A 4 -19.71 4.95 -17.93
CA THR A 4 -19.47 4.69 -16.51
C THR A 4 -18.16 3.94 -16.27
N GLU A 5 -17.67 3.15 -17.23
CA GLU A 5 -16.42 2.42 -17.14
C GLU A 5 -15.59 2.64 -18.41
N LEU A 6 -14.29 2.85 -18.25
CA LEU A 6 -13.32 2.94 -19.32
C LEU A 6 -12.18 1.95 -19.05
N SER A 7 -11.88 1.11 -20.03
CA SER A 7 -10.69 0.27 -20.04
C SER A 7 -9.87 0.56 -21.30
N CYS A 8 -8.67 1.10 -21.12
CA CYS A 8 -7.74 1.44 -22.19
C CYS A 8 -6.29 1.03 -21.85
N SER A 9 -6.14 -0.02 -21.06
CA SER A 9 -4.82 -0.53 -20.65
C SER A 9 -4.00 -1.04 -21.83
N SER A 10 -2.67 -1.15 -21.60
CA SER A 10 -1.71 -1.72 -22.55
C SER A 10 -1.73 -1.02 -23.90
N ASN A 11 -1.72 0.31 -23.87
CA ASN A 11 -1.61 1.18 -25.04
C ASN A 11 -0.36 2.11 -24.89
N LYS A 12 -0.28 3.12 -25.73
CA LYS A 12 0.79 4.13 -25.73
C LYS A 12 0.22 5.53 -25.47
N LEU A 13 -0.85 5.62 -24.67
CA LEU A 13 -1.51 6.88 -24.37
C LEU A 13 -0.58 7.78 -23.54
N THR A 14 -0.33 8.99 -24.01
CA THR A 14 0.43 10.01 -23.29
C THR A 14 -0.46 10.99 -22.54
N SER A 15 -1.71 11.10 -22.96
CA SER A 15 -2.76 11.90 -22.31
C SER A 15 -4.12 11.24 -22.53
N LEU A 16 -5.09 11.61 -21.69
CA LEU A 16 -6.45 11.12 -21.75
C LEU A 16 -7.38 12.26 -21.29
N ASP A 17 -8.20 12.78 -22.22
CA ASP A 17 -9.19 13.79 -21.91
C ASP A 17 -10.52 13.13 -21.51
N LEU A 18 -10.89 13.26 -20.25
CA LEU A 18 -12.11 12.73 -19.64
C LEU A 18 -13.07 13.82 -19.20
N SER A 19 -12.82 15.08 -19.57
CA SER A 19 -13.54 16.27 -19.08
C SER A 19 -15.06 16.21 -19.31
N ALA A 20 -15.50 15.52 -20.38
CA ALA A 20 -16.91 15.33 -20.69
C ALA A 20 -17.53 14.04 -20.11
N ASN A 21 -16.75 13.15 -19.46
CA ASN A 21 -17.20 11.83 -19.03
C ASN A 21 -17.54 11.81 -17.53
N THR A 22 -18.34 12.74 -17.06
CA THR A 22 -18.60 13.03 -15.63
C THR A 22 -19.28 11.89 -14.85
N LYS A 23 -19.79 10.86 -15.55
CA LYS A 23 -20.42 9.67 -14.94
C LYS A 23 -19.45 8.50 -14.73
N LEU A 24 -18.16 8.65 -15.07
CA LEU A 24 -17.17 7.60 -14.90
C LEU A 24 -17.02 7.21 -13.43
N GLN A 25 -17.17 5.92 -13.18
CA GLN A 25 -16.99 5.26 -11.89
C GLN A 25 -15.70 4.45 -11.84
N LYS A 26 -15.28 3.91 -13.00
CA LYS A 26 -14.08 3.07 -13.09
C LYS A 26 -13.24 3.43 -14.30
N ILE A 27 -11.93 3.60 -14.05
CA ILE A 27 -10.92 3.83 -15.08
C ILE A 27 -9.82 2.78 -14.93
N VAL A 28 -9.57 2.04 -16.01
CA VAL A 28 -8.47 1.06 -16.12
C VAL A 28 -7.57 1.49 -17.26
N ALA A 29 -6.51 2.25 -16.94
CA ALA A 29 -5.56 2.83 -17.88
C ALA A 29 -4.11 2.41 -17.57
N GLN A 30 -3.95 1.18 -17.08
CA GLN A 30 -2.66 0.56 -16.73
C GLN A 30 -1.78 0.40 -17.96
N THR A 31 -0.45 0.42 -17.75
CA THR A 31 0.52 0.16 -18.83
C THR A 31 0.30 1.06 -20.04
N ASN A 32 0.48 2.34 -19.80
CA ASN A 32 0.45 3.40 -20.81
C ASN A 32 1.67 4.35 -20.60
N ALA A 33 1.67 5.49 -21.22
CA ALA A 33 2.70 6.52 -21.09
C ALA A 33 2.12 7.84 -20.51
N LEU A 34 1.12 7.74 -19.64
CA LEU A 34 0.51 8.90 -19.00
C LEU A 34 1.51 9.58 -18.06
N THR A 35 1.66 10.89 -18.19
CA THR A 35 2.48 11.71 -17.27
C THR A 35 1.65 12.34 -16.16
N THR A 36 0.35 12.52 -16.42
CA THR A 36 -0.68 12.99 -15.49
C THR A 36 -2.05 12.54 -16.00
N LEU A 37 -3.07 12.61 -15.13
CA LEU A 37 -4.46 12.40 -15.48
C LEU A 37 -5.33 13.38 -14.69
N ASP A 38 -6.16 14.16 -15.37
CA ASP A 38 -7.13 15.05 -14.71
C ASP A 38 -8.41 14.29 -14.35
N THR A 39 -8.65 14.12 -13.06
CA THR A 39 -9.83 13.43 -12.53
C THR A 39 -10.81 14.39 -11.81
N ARG A 40 -10.56 15.71 -11.83
CA ARG A 40 -11.33 16.70 -11.05
C ARG A 40 -12.82 16.75 -11.40
N ASN A 41 -13.17 16.43 -12.64
CA ASN A 41 -14.56 16.42 -13.12
C ASN A 41 -15.23 15.04 -13.05
N LEU A 42 -14.68 14.11 -12.27
CA LEU A 42 -15.17 12.73 -12.13
C LEU A 42 -15.65 12.46 -10.69
N PRO A 43 -16.74 13.08 -10.22
CA PRO A 43 -17.20 12.98 -8.82
C PRO A 43 -17.72 11.58 -8.47
N GLU A 44 -18.07 10.76 -9.47
CA GLU A 44 -18.56 9.40 -9.26
C GLU A 44 -17.46 8.34 -9.27
N LEU A 45 -16.18 8.74 -9.41
CA LEU A 45 -15.06 7.81 -9.53
C LEU A 45 -14.84 7.03 -8.23
N THR A 46 -14.93 5.70 -8.33
CA THR A 46 -14.71 4.73 -7.25
C THR A 46 -13.44 3.92 -7.43
N HIS A 47 -13.04 3.63 -8.69
CA HIS A 47 -11.90 2.77 -9.01
C HIS A 47 -10.98 3.42 -10.03
N LEU A 48 -9.72 3.61 -9.69
CA LEU A 48 -8.70 4.21 -10.55
C LEU A 48 -7.45 3.34 -10.60
N TYR A 49 -7.19 2.74 -11.78
CA TYR A 49 -6.05 1.87 -12.03
C TYR A 49 -5.12 2.51 -13.05
N LEU A 50 -3.95 2.99 -12.59
CA LEU A 50 -2.91 3.67 -13.38
C LEU A 50 -1.57 2.96 -13.32
N TRP A 51 -1.50 1.76 -12.75
CA TRP A 51 -0.28 0.97 -12.60
C TRP A 51 0.52 0.88 -13.92
N GLY A 52 1.85 1.03 -13.85
CA GLY A 52 2.71 0.90 -15.03
C GLY A 52 2.67 2.09 -15.99
N ASN A 53 2.25 3.27 -15.53
CA ASN A 53 2.51 4.54 -16.20
C ASN A 53 3.83 5.10 -15.66
N HIS A 54 4.95 4.61 -16.20
CA HIS A 54 6.30 4.85 -15.65
C HIS A 54 6.73 6.32 -15.60
N ASP A 55 6.04 7.20 -16.30
CA ASP A 55 6.30 8.64 -16.30
C ASP A 55 5.24 9.45 -15.54
N LEU A 56 4.33 8.78 -14.80
CA LEU A 56 3.30 9.43 -14.00
C LEU A 56 3.95 10.17 -12.81
N LYS A 57 3.98 11.49 -12.86
CA LYS A 57 4.64 12.36 -11.86
C LYS A 57 3.70 12.86 -10.78
N SER A 58 2.43 12.97 -11.08
CA SER A 58 1.41 13.45 -10.15
C SER A 58 0.03 12.95 -10.50
N ILE A 59 -0.81 12.82 -9.49
CA ILE A 59 -2.25 12.58 -9.62
C ILE A 59 -2.96 13.37 -8.53
N ASP A 60 -3.98 14.15 -8.91
CA ASP A 60 -4.86 14.84 -7.98
C ASP A 60 -6.20 14.11 -7.89
N VAL A 61 -6.43 13.43 -6.78
CA VAL A 61 -7.69 12.71 -6.48
C VAL A 61 -8.54 13.44 -5.44
N SER A 62 -8.23 14.69 -5.12
CA SER A 62 -8.86 15.45 -4.02
C SER A 62 -10.38 15.67 -4.22
N LYS A 63 -10.89 15.59 -5.45
CA LYS A 63 -12.31 15.70 -5.81
C LYS A 63 -13.03 14.35 -5.90
N ASN A 64 -12.30 13.25 -5.91
CA ASN A 64 -12.86 11.90 -6.06
C ASN A 64 -13.16 11.29 -4.68
N THR A 65 -14.10 11.90 -3.96
CA THR A 65 -14.39 11.55 -2.55
C THR A 65 -15.03 10.17 -2.37
N LYS A 66 -15.52 9.56 -3.45
CA LYS A 66 -16.08 8.20 -3.49
C LYS A 66 -15.03 7.12 -3.82
N LEU A 67 -13.74 7.51 -3.97
CA LEU A 67 -12.70 6.59 -4.40
C LEU A 67 -12.46 5.50 -3.35
N GLU A 68 -12.63 4.25 -3.77
CA GLU A 68 -12.46 3.04 -2.96
C GLU A 68 -11.13 2.34 -3.27
N ILE A 69 -10.70 2.36 -4.54
CA ILE A 69 -9.45 1.74 -4.99
C ILE A 69 -8.62 2.74 -5.78
N LEU A 70 -7.38 2.93 -5.35
CA LEU A 70 -6.36 3.67 -6.09
C LEU A 70 -5.12 2.78 -6.30
N SER A 71 -4.77 2.53 -7.55
CA SER A 71 -3.53 1.86 -7.94
C SER A 71 -2.74 2.76 -8.88
N ALA A 72 -1.63 3.34 -8.40
CA ALA A 72 -0.75 4.23 -9.12
C ALA A 72 0.73 3.87 -8.90
N SER A 73 1.01 2.56 -8.96
CA SER A 73 2.35 1.99 -8.78
C SER A 73 3.17 2.03 -10.07
N HIS A 74 4.50 1.84 -9.95
CA HIS A 74 5.46 1.90 -11.05
C HIS A 74 5.38 3.23 -11.81
N GLY A 75 5.44 4.33 -11.07
CA GLY A 75 5.43 5.68 -11.57
C GLY A 75 6.62 6.50 -11.10
N LYS A 76 6.45 7.82 -11.08
CA LYS A 76 7.43 8.79 -10.56
C LYS A 76 6.76 9.76 -9.57
N LEU A 77 5.76 9.28 -8.82
CA LEU A 77 5.08 10.10 -7.82
C LEU A 77 6.05 10.51 -6.72
N THR A 78 6.22 11.79 -6.49
CA THR A 78 7.01 12.33 -5.37
C THR A 78 6.16 12.70 -4.16
N SER A 79 4.86 12.85 -4.36
CA SER A 79 3.87 13.10 -3.31
C SER A 79 2.50 12.57 -3.73
N LEU A 80 1.67 12.26 -2.74
CA LEU A 80 0.28 11.85 -2.94
C LEU A 80 -0.56 12.36 -1.77
N ASN A 81 -1.68 13.03 -2.07
CA ASN A 81 -2.63 13.47 -1.07
C ASN A 81 -3.94 12.71 -1.22
N VAL A 82 -4.23 11.83 -0.26
CA VAL A 82 -5.46 11.02 -0.20
C VAL A 82 -6.39 11.40 0.95
N LYS A 83 -6.17 12.57 1.57
CA LYS A 83 -6.91 13.02 2.76
C LYS A 83 -8.43 13.09 2.54
N ASN A 84 -8.87 13.42 1.33
CA ASN A 84 -10.29 13.52 1.00
C ASN A 84 -10.92 12.19 0.58
N ASN A 85 -10.12 11.14 0.34
CA ASN A 85 -10.57 9.85 -0.17
C ASN A 85 -10.87 8.89 1.00
N ARG A 86 -11.82 9.28 1.86
CA ARG A 86 -12.15 8.56 3.10
C ARG A 86 -12.78 7.19 2.88
N MET A 87 -13.23 6.91 1.65
CA MET A 87 -13.79 5.62 1.26
C MET A 87 -12.74 4.63 0.77
N LEU A 88 -11.43 5.00 0.74
CA LEU A 88 -10.37 4.11 0.29
C LEU A 88 -10.31 2.83 1.14
N VAL A 89 -10.42 1.70 0.43
CA VAL A 89 -10.25 0.35 0.95
C VAL A 89 -8.91 -0.24 0.49
N GLU A 90 -8.47 0.09 -0.74
CA GLU A 90 -7.20 -0.35 -1.29
C GLU A 90 -6.39 0.83 -1.83
N LEU A 91 -5.13 0.91 -1.42
CA LEU A 91 -4.16 1.89 -1.91
C LEU A 91 -2.86 1.17 -2.29
N HIS A 92 -2.52 1.22 -3.58
CA HIS A 92 -1.28 0.66 -4.13
C HIS A 92 -0.49 1.76 -4.83
N VAL A 93 0.64 2.16 -4.22
CA VAL A 93 1.53 3.25 -4.66
C VAL A 93 3.00 2.85 -4.56
N TYR A 94 3.27 1.55 -4.64
CA TYR A 94 4.63 1.01 -4.62
C TYR A 94 5.42 1.37 -5.89
N ASP A 95 6.75 1.27 -5.80
CA ASP A 95 7.69 1.65 -6.87
C ASP A 95 7.41 3.06 -7.40
N ASN A 96 7.62 4.03 -6.49
CA ASN A 96 7.50 5.46 -6.72
C ASN A 96 8.64 6.21 -5.97
N GLN A 97 8.53 7.51 -5.82
CA GLN A 97 9.53 8.36 -5.17
C GLN A 97 8.93 9.11 -3.96
N LEU A 98 7.95 8.49 -3.28
CA LEU A 98 7.27 9.11 -2.15
C LEU A 98 8.21 9.19 -0.95
N THR A 99 8.38 10.39 -0.39
CA THR A 99 9.16 10.63 0.83
C THR A 99 8.28 10.65 2.09
N ALA A 100 6.97 10.83 1.92
CA ALA A 100 5.95 10.78 2.97
C ALA A 100 4.63 10.28 2.39
N LEU A 101 3.82 9.63 3.22
CA LEU A 101 2.46 9.19 2.89
C LEU A 101 1.58 9.34 4.12
N ASP A 102 0.59 10.23 4.06
CA ASP A 102 -0.40 10.43 5.12
C ASP A 102 -1.68 9.67 4.78
N VAL A 103 -1.96 8.60 5.52
CA VAL A 103 -3.16 7.76 5.41
C VAL A 103 -4.10 7.89 6.61
N SER A 104 -3.89 8.89 7.46
CA SER A 104 -4.64 9.10 8.72
C SER A 104 -6.15 9.30 8.52
N SER A 105 -6.58 9.78 7.35
CA SER A 105 -8.00 9.94 7.00
C SER A 105 -8.63 8.71 6.34
N ASN A 106 -7.83 7.68 6.01
CA ASN A 106 -8.27 6.50 5.24
C ASN A 106 -8.51 5.30 6.18
N TYR A 107 -9.40 5.46 7.14
CA TYR A 107 -9.64 4.49 8.21
C TYR A 107 -10.33 3.19 7.74
N LEU A 108 -10.83 3.15 6.51
CA LEU A 108 -11.41 1.94 5.90
C LEU A 108 -10.35 1.08 5.16
N LEU A 109 -9.08 1.52 5.10
CA LEU A 109 -8.04 0.79 4.39
C LEU A 109 -7.90 -0.64 4.94
N LYS A 110 -8.02 -1.61 4.04
CA LYS A 110 -7.74 -3.02 4.24
C LYS A 110 -6.43 -3.45 3.60
N ARG A 111 -6.05 -2.79 2.51
CA ARG A 111 -4.85 -3.15 1.77
C ARG A 111 -4.03 -1.90 1.46
N LEU A 112 -2.79 -1.87 1.96
CA LEU A 112 -1.83 -0.81 1.69
C LEU A 112 -0.54 -1.40 1.13
N GLY A 113 -0.21 -1.06 -0.12
CA GLY A 113 1.06 -1.37 -0.77
C GLY A 113 1.81 -0.08 -1.09
N CYS A 114 2.85 0.25 -0.31
CA CYS A 114 3.69 1.44 -0.49
C CYS A 114 5.20 1.12 -0.47
N TYR A 115 5.55 -0.15 -0.74
CA TYR A 115 6.93 -0.62 -0.82
C TYR A 115 7.69 0.04 -1.98
N GLU A 116 9.04 -0.08 -1.98
CA GLU A 116 9.89 0.55 -3.00
C GLU A 116 9.60 2.05 -3.15
N ASN A 117 9.77 2.79 -2.05
CA ASN A 117 9.64 4.23 -1.97
C ASN A 117 10.78 4.81 -1.09
N GLN A 118 10.67 6.06 -0.69
CA GLN A 118 11.66 6.77 0.13
C GLN A 118 11.04 7.18 1.48
N LEU A 119 10.07 6.41 1.98
CA LEU A 119 9.39 6.70 3.26
C LEU A 119 10.35 6.49 4.42
N THR A 120 10.49 7.49 5.29
CA THR A 120 11.30 7.40 6.51
C THR A 120 10.45 7.05 7.74
N ALA A 121 9.15 7.25 7.67
CA ALA A 121 8.16 6.87 8.69
C ALA A 121 6.81 6.61 8.04
N LEU A 122 5.95 5.85 8.73
CA LEU A 122 4.57 5.61 8.33
C LEU A 122 3.70 5.48 9.59
N ASP A 123 2.76 6.41 9.77
CA ASP A 123 1.78 6.34 10.86
C ASP A 123 0.53 5.59 10.41
N LEU A 124 0.25 4.47 11.09
CA LEU A 124 -0.87 3.57 10.81
C LEU A 124 -1.90 3.57 11.95
N SER A 125 -1.82 4.53 12.87
CA SER A 125 -2.66 4.60 14.08
C SER A 125 -4.16 4.64 13.77
N SER A 126 -4.56 5.18 12.63
CA SER A 126 -5.96 5.26 12.18
C SER A 126 -6.41 4.07 11.30
N ASN A 127 -5.49 3.19 10.87
CA ASN A 127 -5.77 2.18 9.85
C ASN A 127 -6.03 0.79 10.47
N VAL A 128 -6.86 0.73 11.50
CA VAL A 128 -7.14 -0.48 12.30
C VAL A 128 -7.77 -1.63 11.51
N SER A 129 -8.28 -1.36 10.32
CA SER A 129 -8.90 -2.35 9.43
C SER A 129 -7.91 -3.06 8.50
N LEU A 130 -6.60 -2.70 8.55
CA LEU A 130 -5.60 -3.29 7.65
C LEU A 130 -5.49 -4.80 7.84
N GLU A 131 -5.59 -5.49 6.70
CA GLU A 131 -5.40 -6.93 6.54
C GLU A 131 -4.09 -7.25 5.79
N TYR A 132 -3.68 -6.37 4.88
CA TYR A 132 -2.43 -6.46 4.13
C TYR A 132 -1.63 -5.17 4.25
N LEU A 133 -0.34 -5.28 4.58
CA LEU A 133 0.62 -4.18 4.58
C LEU A 133 1.90 -4.59 3.86
N GLY A 134 2.20 -3.93 2.74
CA GLY A 134 3.48 -4.01 2.04
C GLY A 134 4.22 -2.69 2.12
N VAL A 135 5.34 -2.66 2.87
CA VAL A 135 6.13 -1.46 3.17
C VAL A 135 7.63 -1.66 2.97
N ASN A 136 8.04 -2.83 2.48
CA ASN A 136 9.43 -3.20 2.22
C ASN A 136 10.15 -2.21 1.29
N ASP A 137 11.49 -2.26 1.27
CA ASP A 137 12.32 -1.38 0.46
C ASP A 137 12.02 0.12 0.69
N ASN A 138 11.88 0.51 1.97
CA ASN A 138 11.79 1.89 2.44
C ASN A 138 12.81 2.13 3.56
N PRO A 139 13.37 3.33 3.72
CA PRO A 139 14.33 3.62 4.80
C PRO A 139 13.66 3.81 6.18
N ILE A 140 12.55 3.14 6.46
CA ILE A 140 11.85 3.17 7.74
C ILE A 140 12.67 2.41 8.79
N THR A 141 12.86 2.99 9.96
CA THR A 141 13.63 2.41 11.07
C THR A 141 12.76 1.86 12.20
N GLU A 142 11.50 2.29 12.27
CA GLU A 142 10.53 1.87 13.29
C GLU A 142 9.15 1.69 12.65
N LEU A 143 8.45 0.61 13.01
CA LEU A 143 7.11 0.31 12.51
C LEU A 143 6.20 -0.06 13.68
N ASN A 144 5.22 0.79 13.99
CA ASN A 144 4.23 0.51 15.02
C ASN A 144 3.05 -0.26 14.43
N LEU A 145 2.92 -1.53 14.81
CA LEU A 145 1.85 -2.44 14.36
C LEU A 145 0.75 -2.66 15.42
N HIS A 146 0.87 -2.06 16.60
CA HIS A 146 -0.10 -2.27 17.70
C HIS A 146 -1.56 -2.01 17.33
N PRO A 147 -1.90 -1.06 16.46
CA PRO A 147 -3.29 -0.84 16.05
C PRO A 147 -3.85 -1.94 15.13
N LEU A 148 -3.00 -2.80 14.54
CA LEU A 148 -3.31 -3.63 13.38
C LEU A 148 -3.73 -5.06 13.75
N SER A 149 -4.71 -5.21 14.65
CA SER A 149 -5.16 -6.54 15.10
C SER A 149 -5.80 -7.42 14.01
N ASN A 150 -6.12 -6.84 12.84
CA ASN A 150 -6.68 -7.53 11.69
C ASN A 150 -5.61 -7.96 10.66
N LEU A 151 -4.34 -7.59 10.88
CA LEU A 151 -3.27 -7.83 9.91
C LEU A 151 -3.05 -9.33 9.71
N GLN A 152 -3.09 -9.76 8.44
CA GLN A 152 -2.89 -11.14 8.01
C GLN A 152 -1.58 -11.31 7.25
N ASP A 153 -1.20 -10.31 6.46
CA ASP A 153 -0.02 -10.33 5.63
C ASP A 153 0.82 -9.08 5.87
N LEU A 154 2.07 -9.27 6.28
CA LEU A 154 3.04 -8.20 6.47
C LEU A 154 4.28 -8.45 5.64
N SER A 155 4.62 -7.50 4.78
CA SER A 155 5.90 -7.42 4.09
C SER A 155 6.63 -6.15 4.49
N CYS A 156 7.72 -6.31 5.27
CA CYS A 156 8.57 -5.24 5.79
C CYS A 156 10.06 -5.57 5.65
N SER A 157 10.40 -6.28 4.58
CA SER A 157 11.79 -6.67 4.27
C SER A 157 12.62 -5.50 3.76
N LYS A 158 13.96 -5.63 3.78
CA LYS A 158 14.91 -4.64 3.23
C LYS A 158 14.66 -3.22 3.74
N MET A 159 14.41 -3.11 5.03
CA MET A 159 14.28 -1.85 5.76
C MET A 159 15.49 -1.70 6.69
N LYS A 160 15.40 -0.87 7.70
CA LYS A 160 16.45 -0.72 8.71
C LYS A 160 15.92 -1.02 10.11
N LEU A 161 14.95 -1.93 10.20
CA LEU A 161 14.32 -2.29 11.46
C LEU A 161 15.32 -3.00 12.38
N THR A 162 15.47 -2.50 13.60
CA THR A 162 16.23 -3.19 14.68
C THR A 162 15.32 -4.00 15.57
N LYS A 163 14.03 -3.70 15.57
CA LYS A 163 12.97 -4.39 16.32
C LYS A 163 11.73 -4.53 15.45
N LEU A 164 11.00 -5.61 15.66
CA LEU A 164 9.68 -5.81 15.06
C LEU A 164 8.78 -6.46 16.10
N ASP A 165 7.75 -5.72 16.51
CA ASP A 165 6.75 -6.19 17.45
C ASP A 165 5.46 -6.55 16.72
N VAL A 166 5.12 -7.83 16.70
CA VAL A 166 3.91 -8.40 16.06
C VAL A 166 2.95 -9.01 17.09
N ASP A 167 3.15 -8.75 18.40
CA ASP A 167 2.33 -9.32 19.48
C ASP A 167 0.83 -9.00 19.29
N ARG A 168 0.51 -7.81 18.82
CA ARG A 168 -0.87 -7.35 18.59
C ARG A 168 -1.46 -7.76 17.24
N CYS A 169 -0.76 -8.63 16.48
CA CYS A 169 -1.21 -9.13 15.18
C CYS A 169 -1.58 -10.63 15.22
N PRO A 170 -2.59 -11.08 16.01
CA PRO A 170 -2.88 -12.51 16.23
C PRO A 170 -3.45 -13.21 14.97
N LYS A 171 -3.81 -12.45 13.93
CA LYS A 171 -4.32 -12.99 12.66
C LYS A 171 -3.22 -13.17 11.61
N LEU A 172 -1.96 -12.83 11.95
CA LEU A 172 -0.85 -12.85 11.00
C LEU A 172 -0.62 -14.28 10.48
N ARG A 173 -0.63 -14.41 9.15
CA ARG A 173 -0.41 -15.67 8.39
C ARG A 173 0.90 -15.64 7.63
N ARG A 174 1.27 -14.50 7.08
CA ARG A 174 2.50 -14.35 6.30
C ARG A 174 3.31 -13.18 6.82
N LEU A 175 4.56 -13.45 7.17
CA LEU A 175 5.51 -12.44 7.64
C LEU A 175 6.79 -12.51 6.81
N TYR A 176 7.07 -11.44 6.07
CA TYR A 176 8.30 -11.23 5.33
C TYR A 176 9.05 -10.06 5.96
N CYS A 177 10.09 -10.36 6.76
CA CYS A 177 10.88 -9.38 7.48
C CYS A 177 12.39 -9.57 7.27
N ASN A 178 12.77 -10.26 6.20
CA ASN A 178 14.16 -10.51 5.82
C ASN A 178 14.93 -9.22 5.50
N ASP A 179 16.28 -9.29 5.53
CA ASP A 179 17.17 -8.18 5.19
C ASP A 179 16.92 -6.94 6.05
N ASN A 180 16.84 -7.14 7.37
CA ASN A 180 16.73 -6.10 8.39
C ASN A 180 17.88 -6.20 9.41
N GLN A 181 17.75 -5.59 10.55
CA GLN A 181 18.72 -5.64 11.65
C GLN A 181 18.07 -6.14 12.95
N ILE A 182 17.01 -6.95 12.84
CA ILE A 182 16.21 -7.42 13.97
C ILE A 182 17.05 -8.36 14.83
N GLU A 183 17.15 -8.06 16.12
CA GLU A 183 17.93 -8.86 17.07
C GLU A 183 17.07 -9.90 17.79
N THR A 184 15.77 -9.63 17.96
CA THR A 184 14.82 -10.55 18.61
C THR A 184 13.48 -10.51 17.88
N LEU A 185 12.83 -11.67 17.76
CA LEU A 185 11.51 -11.79 17.14
C LEU A 185 10.66 -12.74 17.98
N ASP A 186 9.65 -12.20 18.66
CA ASP A 186 8.69 -12.97 19.45
C ASP A 186 7.44 -13.25 18.61
N LEU A 187 7.17 -14.54 18.35
CA LEU A 187 6.07 -15.01 17.51
C LEU A 187 5.01 -15.81 18.29
N ARG A 188 5.08 -15.83 19.63
CA ARG A 188 4.17 -16.64 20.47
C ARG A 188 2.70 -16.28 20.30
N SER A 189 2.38 -15.02 19.99
CA SER A 189 1.01 -14.56 19.74
C SER A 189 0.50 -14.85 18.32
N ASN A 190 1.40 -15.19 17.37
CA ASN A 190 1.08 -15.34 15.96
C ASN A 190 0.83 -16.81 15.58
N LYS A 191 -0.08 -17.49 16.29
CA LYS A 191 -0.36 -18.92 16.16
C LYS A 191 -0.87 -19.36 14.78
N LYS A 192 -1.31 -18.41 13.94
CA LYS A 192 -1.81 -18.65 12.58
C LYS A 192 -0.73 -18.44 11.51
N LEU A 193 0.53 -18.26 11.94
CA LEU A 193 1.62 -18.00 11.01
C LEU A 193 1.91 -19.25 10.18
N GLN A 194 1.83 -19.11 8.86
CA GLN A 194 2.02 -20.16 7.87
C GLN A 194 3.29 -19.96 7.06
N VAL A 195 3.70 -18.70 6.85
CA VAL A 195 4.90 -18.37 6.10
C VAL A 195 5.73 -17.37 6.90
N LEU A 196 6.99 -17.68 7.12
CA LEU A 196 7.97 -16.79 7.75
C LEU A 196 9.20 -16.67 6.88
N GLN A 197 9.58 -15.46 6.52
CA GLN A 197 10.89 -15.14 5.94
C GLN A 197 11.57 -14.10 6.83
N CYS A 198 12.59 -14.51 7.58
CA CYS A 198 13.34 -13.67 8.51
C CYS A 198 14.86 -13.76 8.32
N GLN A 199 15.33 -14.30 7.16
CA GLN A 199 16.75 -14.43 6.86
C GLN A 199 17.43 -13.05 6.78
N ASN A 200 18.75 -13.02 6.92
CA ASN A 200 19.57 -11.80 6.89
C ASN A 200 19.16 -10.77 7.94
N ASN A 201 18.96 -11.23 9.17
CA ASN A 201 18.76 -10.43 10.39
C ASN A 201 19.90 -10.69 11.39
N ARG A 202 19.77 -10.17 12.62
CA ARG A 202 20.74 -10.37 13.73
C ARG A 202 20.18 -11.31 14.79
N LEU A 203 19.25 -12.19 14.44
CA LEU A 203 18.63 -13.12 15.38
C LEU A 203 19.68 -14.12 15.88
N SER A 204 19.87 -14.20 17.20
CA SER A 204 20.69 -15.23 17.84
C SER A 204 19.86 -16.43 18.28
N TRP A 205 18.54 -16.30 18.32
CA TRP A 205 17.61 -17.33 18.74
C TRP A 205 16.22 -17.06 18.15
N LEU A 206 15.46 -18.13 17.88
CA LEU A 206 14.10 -18.05 17.37
C LEU A 206 13.30 -19.24 17.90
N ASP A 207 12.18 -18.96 18.60
CA ASP A 207 11.23 -19.97 19.07
C ASP A 207 10.01 -20.02 18.18
N LEU A 208 9.75 -21.14 17.56
CA LEU A 208 8.61 -21.42 16.70
C LEU A 208 7.64 -22.45 17.31
N SER A 209 7.80 -22.80 18.58
CA SER A 209 7.00 -23.83 19.25
C SER A 209 5.49 -23.52 19.27
N SER A 210 5.11 -22.23 19.18
CA SER A 210 3.72 -21.80 19.14
C SER A 210 3.14 -21.69 17.70
N ASN A 211 3.98 -21.81 16.66
CA ASN A 211 3.60 -21.55 15.27
C ASN A 211 3.41 -22.87 14.50
N THR A 212 2.45 -23.67 14.96
CA THR A 212 2.24 -25.05 14.47
C THR A 212 1.63 -25.12 13.06
N GLU A 213 1.25 -23.98 12.47
CA GLU A 213 0.75 -23.88 11.08
C GLU A 213 1.86 -23.50 10.08
N LEU A 214 3.12 -23.35 10.51
CA LEU A 214 4.23 -23.07 9.59
C LEU A 214 4.51 -24.26 8.67
N ASP A 215 4.60 -23.98 7.35
CA ASP A 215 4.95 -24.92 6.29
C ASP A 215 6.48 -25.01 6.05
#